data_99bf6500808e32fbc207250f998ada6d
#
_entry.id   99bf6500808e32fbc207250f998ada6d
#
_cell.length_a   1.000
_cell.length_b   1.000
_cell.length_c   1.000
_cell.angle_alpha   90.00
_cell.angle_beta   90.00
_cell.angle_gamma   90.00
#
_symmetry.space_group_name_H-M   'P 1'
#
loop_
_entity.id
_entity.type
_entity.pdbx_description
1 polymer ?
#
loop_
_entity_poly.entity_id
_entity_poly.type
_entity_poly.pdbx_seq_one_letter_code
_entity_poly.pdbx_strand_id
1 'polypeptide(L)'
;MKFFLHILPTLGIINLCVSKERREDMNYLKPQLLESLADYSKEKFLKDLVSGVIVAIIALPLSIALALASGVTPEQGLYTAIVAGFLISALGGSKVQIAGPTAAFASIVAGIVARNGMDGLAVATVMAGILLILMGVLRMGSMIKFIPYTITTGFTAGIAVTIVVGQLKDFFGMTYGRSPIETVEKMEEFLHSLDTVNLTAVAVGCLALAIQIIWPRFFQKIPASLVAVVVTAALVRGLHLPVNTIGDLYTISTDLPHLTIPAVSYDTVAAVLPDACTIAILAAIESLLSCVVADEMIGARHNSNMELVAQGVGNTASALFGGIPATGAIARTAANIKNGGVSPVAGMVHAGVLVLVLVLLMPYAALIPMPCIAAILFMVAYNMSGWRTFLRVIRQSPKSDTAVLLFTFFLTVVFDLVVAIGVGLTLACLLFMKRMADVAVVHEWEYVEDTQDDQGRFKPVPAHVMVYEINGPMFFGAAEKIPHIHTGEKRVLILRMRSVPALDITALNGLRRLWEECRRHQVQLVFSHVNQQPMSVMKKSGFYDEVGAENFRPNIDAALERAQEL
;
A
#
# COMPACT_ATOMS: atom_id res chain seq x y z
N MET A 1 5.18 24.71 23.12
CA MET A 1 4.51 25.07 21.86
C MET A 1 5.30 26.06 21.00
N LYS A 2 5.85 27.16 21.55
CA LYS A 2 6.74 28.06 20.79
C LYS A 2 8.11 27.44 20.41
N PHE A 3 8.58 26.41 21.13
CA PHE A 3 9.86 25.74 20.89
C PHE A 3 9.82 24.83 19.65
N PHE A 4 8.68 24.20 19.35
CA PHE A 4 8.49 23.35 18.17
C PHE A 4 8.35 24.13 16.86
N LEU A 5 7.84 25.36 16.93
CA LEU A 5 7.73 26.25 15.77
C LEU A 5 9.09 26.83 15.31
N HIS A 6 10.13 26.76 16.17
CA HIS A 6 11.48 27.26 15.86
C HIS A 6 12.42 26.21 15.26
N ILE A 7 12.10 24.92 15.36
CA ILE A 7 12.95 23.82 14.82
C ILE A 7 12.75 23.60 13.32
N LEU A 8 11.56 23.83 12.79
CA LEU A 8 11.27 23.67 11.36
C LEU A 8 12.02 24.65 10.42
N PRO A 9 12.32 25.90 10.81
CA PRO A 9 13.13 26.81 10.00
C PRO A 9 14.64 26.59 10.12
N THR A 10 15.13 25.92 11.17
CA THR A 10 16.57 25.75 11.46
C THR A 10 17.21 24.54 10.79
N LEU A 11 16.45 23.67 10.15
CA LEU A 11 16.98 22.71 9.17
C LEU A 11 17.33 23.48 7.88
N GLY A 12 18.44 24.19 7.90
CA GLY A 12 18.96 25.04 6.82
C GLY A 12 19.16 24.38 5.45
N ILE A 13 18.79 23.13 5.29
CA ILE A 13 18.81 22.36 4.04
C ILE A 13 17.64 22.76 3.12
N ILE A 14 16.55 23.32 3.65
CA ILE A 14 15.34 23.68 2.87
C ILE A 14 15.46 25.05 2.21
N ASN A 15 16.36 25.92 2.66
CA ASN A 15 16.47 27.28 2.14
C ASN A 15 17.40 27.47 0.93
N LEU A 16 18.13 26.45 0.49
CA LEU A 16 19.19 26.61 -0.53
C LEU A 16 18.75 26.40 -1.98
N CYS A 17 17.51 25.98 -2.27
CA CYS A 17 17.07 25.69 -3.64
C CYS A 17 15.63 26.09 -4.00
N VAL A 18 15.01 27.10 -3.37
CA VAL A 18 13.58 27.37 -3.63
C VAL A 18 13.36 28.75 -4.23
N SER A 19 13.05 28.81 -5.54
CA SER A 19 12.55 29.99 -6.23
C SER A 19 11.15 30.41 -5.74
N LYS A 20 10.75 31.68 -5.98
CA LYS A 20 9.53 32.32 -5.49
C LYS A 20 8.24 31.55 -5.83
N GLU A 21 8.19 30.85 -6.96
CA GLU A 21 7.08 29.98 -7.41
C GLU A 21 6.87 28.73 -6.53
N ARG A 22 7.94 28.24 -5.87
CA ARG A 22 7.84 27.10 -4.96
C ARG A 22 7.33 27.45 -3.55
N ARG A 23 7.22 28.71 -3.17
CA ARG A 23 6.66 29.11 -1.86
C ARG A 23 5.15 28.91 -1.77
N GLU A 24 4.43 29.04 -2.86
CA GLU A 24 2.98 28.72 -2.91
C GLU A 24 2.73 27.22 -2.89
N ASP A 25 3.69 26.43 -3.37
CA ASP A 25 3.65 24.98 -3.41
C ASP A 25 4.03 24.28 -2.08
N MET A 26 4.58 24.99 -1.09
CA MET A 26 4.94 24.39 0.21
C MET A 26 3.75 24.06 1.12
N ASN A 27 2.53 24.41 0.74
CA ASN A 27 1.31 23.95 1.42
C ASN A 27 1.11 22.42 1.34
N TYR A 28 1.86 21.70 0.48
CA TYR A 28 1.76 20.25 0.36
C TYR A 28 2.36 19.48 1.55
N LEU A 29 3.17 20.10 2.40
CA LEU A 29 3.74 19.54 3.64
C LEU A 29 3.13 20.14 4.90
N LYS A 30 1.87 20.59 4.86
CA LYS A 30 1.20 21.15 6.03
C LYS A 30 0.53 20.05 6.85
N PRO A 31 0.87 19.90 8.14
CA PRO A 31 0.20 18.96 9.03
C PRO A 31 -1.29 19.30 9.20
N GLN A 32 -2.13 18.26 9.17
CA GLN A 32 -3.58 18.42 9.32
C GLN A 32 -3.99 18.94 10.71
N LEU A 33 -3.17 18.71 11.73
CA LEU A 33 -3.37 19.26 13.08
C LEU A 33 -3.51 20.79 13.06
N LEU A 34 -2.64 21.49 12.29
CA LEU A 34 -2.68 22.96 12.21
C LEU A 34 -3.99 23.50 11.61
N GLU A 35 -4.57 22.75 10.67
CA GLU A 35 -5.87 23.10 10.09
C GLU A 35 -7.01 22.80 11.05
N SER A 36 -6.93 21.67 11.74
CA SER A 36 -7.94 21.26 12.70
C SER A 36 -8.01 22.19 13.92
N LEU A 37 -6.86 22.73 14.36
CA LEU A 37 -6.78 23.63 15.50
C LEU A 37 -7.32 25.05 15.19
N ALA A 38 -7.39 25.45 13.93
CA ALA A 38 -7.90 26.79 13.55
C ALA A 38 -9.39 26.96 13.92
N ASP A 39 -10.18 25.90 13.91
CA ASP A 39 -11.60 25.87 14.26
C ASP A 39 -11.90 24.81 15.34
N TYR A 40 -11.07 24.78 16.41
CA TYR A 40 -11.16 23.77 17.45
C TYR A 40 -12.00 24.22 18.64
N SER A 41 -13.08 23.51 18.91
CA SER A 41 -14.02 23.83 20.01
C SER A 41 -13.89 22.84 21.18
N LYS A 42 -14.44 23.23 22.35
CA LYS A 42 -14.54 22.34 23.51
C LYS A 42 -15.34 21.05 23.20
N GLU A 43 -16.33 21.14 22.33
CA GLU A 43 -17.14 20.00 21.93
C GLU A 43 -16.30 19.01 21.09
N LYS A 44 -15.50 19.53 20.14
CA LYS A 44 -14.56 18.72 19.36
C LYS A 44 -13.52 18.05 20.26
N PHE A 45 -12.98 18.79 21.24
CA PHE A 45 -12.04 18.22 22.21
C PHE A 45 -12.66 17.06 23.01
N LEU A 46 -13.89 17.20 23.48
CA LEU A 46 -14.54 16.12 24.23
C LEU A 46 -14.79 14.88 23.37
N LYS A 47 -15.17 15.06 22.10
CA LYS A 47 -15.30 13.96 21.14
C LYS A 47 -13.99 13.24 20.92
N ASP A 48 -12.90 13.99 20.69
CA ASP A 48 -11.55 13.44 20.48
C ASP A 48 -11.03 12.76 21.75
N LEU A 49 -11.29 13.32 22.93
CA LEU A 49 -10.93 12.72 24.21
C LEU A 49 -11.61 11.36 24.41
N VAL A 50 -12.92 11.30 24.25
CA VAL A 50 -13.69 10.05 24.42
C VAL A 50 -13.25 9.02 23.39
N SER A 51 -13.12 9.42 22.13
CA SER A 51 -12.67 8.51 21.07
C SER A 51 -11.24 8.02 21.32
N GLY A 52 -10.31 8.90 21.67
CA GLY A 52 -8.92 8.53 21.95
C GLY A 52 -8.81 7.52 23.09
N VAL A 53 -9.57 7.69 24.18
CA VAL A 53 -9.63 6.74 25.29
C VAL A 53 -10.16 5.37 24.83
N ILE A 54 -11.27 5.34 24.10
CA ILE A 54 -11.86 4.09 23.60
C ILE A 54 -10.90 3.36 22.66
N VAL A 55 -10.25 4.09 21.76
CA VAL A 55 -9.28 3.50 20.83
C VAL A 55 -8.04 2.98 21.57
N ALA A 56 -7.58 3.65 22.62
CA ALA A 56 -6.48 3.15 23.45
C ALA A 56 -6.82 1.81 24.13
N ILE A 57 -8.05 1.67 24.65
CA ILE A 57 -8.54 0.43 25.24
C ILE A 57 -8.58 -0.72 24.20
N ILE A 58 -9.01 -0.42 22.96
CA ILE A 58 -9.01 -1.39 21.85
C ILE A 58 -7.58 -1.75 21.44
N ALA A 59 -6.68 -0.77 21.39
CA ALA A 59 -5.33 -0.92 20.90
C ALA A 59 -4.42 -1.68 21.86
N LEU A 60 -4.69 -1.64 23.17
CA LEU A 60 -3.83 -2.26 24.19
C LEU A 60 -3.58 -3.77 23.94
N PRO A 61 -4.60 -4.65 23.97
CA PRO A 61 -4.34 -6.08 23.78
C PRO A 61 -3.79 -6.37 22.39
N LEU A 62 -4.17 -5.58 21.39
CA LEU A 62 -3.71 -5.72 20.01
C LEU A 62 -2.23 -5.34 19.86
N SER A 63 -1.77 -4.26 20.50
CA SER A 63 -0.36 -3.84 20.44
C SER A 63 0.57 -4.86 21.11
N ILE A 64 0.15 -5.42 22.25
CA ILE A 64 0.84 -6.52 22.92
C ILE A 64 0.90 -7.76 22.03
N ALA A 65 -0.24 -8.19 21.49
CA ALA A 65 -0.33 -9.36 20.62
C ALA A 65 0.57 -9.24 19.38
N LEU A 66 0.60 -8.05 18.75
CA LEU A 66 1.44 -7.80 17.57
C LEU A 66 2.93 -7.75 17.90
N ALA A 67 3.31 -7.22 19.06
CA ALA A 67 4.70 -7.28 19.52
C ALA A 67 5.16 -8.74 19.69
N LEU A 68 4.36 -9.55 20.38
CA LEU A 68 4.65 -10.98 20.57
C LEU A 68 4.71 -11.74 19.25
N ALA A 69 3.79 -11.48 18.32
CA ALA A 69 3.81 -12.06 16.97
C ALA A 69 5.03 -11.63 16.16
N SER A 70 5.59 -10.48 16.47
CA SER A 70 6.83 -9.94 15.88
C SER A 70 8.11 -10.47 16.54
N GLY A 71 7.99 -11.34 17.55
CA GLY A 71 9.14 -11.90 18.28
C GLY A 71 9.85 -10.90 19.20
N VAL A 72 9.16 -9.85 19.61
CA VAL A 72 9.68 -8.80 20.49
C VAL A 72 8.88 -8.74 21.79
N THR A 73 9.34 -7.94 22.77
CA THR A 73 8.70 -7.86 24.07
C THR A 73 7.37 -7.06 24.01
N PRO A 74 6.42 -7.35 24.93
CA PRO A 74 5.10 -6.72 24.92
C PRO A 74 5.12 -5.19 24.97
N GLU A 75 6.03 -4.61 25.77
CA GLU A 75 6.20 -3.18 25.93
C GLU A 75 6.63 -2.47 24.64
N GLN A 76 7.42 -3.13 23.79
CA GLN A 76 7.88 -2.54 22.53
C GLN A 76 6.73 -2.23 21.56
N GLY A 77 5.66 -3.04 21.59
CA GLY A 77 4.43 -2.74 20.87
C GLY A 77 3.71 -1.50 21.41
N LEU A 78 3.73 -1.29 22.73
CA LEU A 78 3.19 -0.08 23.35
C LEU A 78 4.08 1.13 23.07
N TYR A 79 5.41 1.01 23.14
CA TYR A 79 6.34 2.09 22.77
C TYR A 79 6.06 2.59 21.35
N THR A 80 5.84 1.67 20.42
CA THR A 80 5.47 2.01 19.04
C THR A 80 4.15 2.79 18.99
N ALA A 81 3.11 2.30 19.65
CA ALA A 81 1.80 2.95 19.67
C ALA A 81 1.82 4.32 20.35
N ILE A 82 2.68 4.49 21.36
CA ILE A 82 2.88 5.76 22.07
C ILE A 82 3.66 6.74 21.19
N VAL A 83 4.90 6.39 20.82
CA VAL A 83 5.84 7.32 20.17
C VAL A 83 5.43 7.60 18.72
N ALA A 84 5.32 6.54 17.92
CA ALA A 84 4.92 6.73 16.52
C ALA A 84 3.46 7.20 16.42
N GLY A 85 2.55 6.64 17.23
CA GLY A 85 1.14 7.04 17.23
C GLY A 85 0.95 8.53 17.54
N PHE A 86 1.69 9.06 18.52
CA PHE A 86 1.66 10.49 18.84
C PHE A 86 2.22 11.36 17.70
N LEU A 87 3.42 11.04 17.21
CA LEU A 87 4.08 11.85 16.19
C LEU A 87 3.37 11.82 14.84
N ILE A 88 2.87 10.66 14.43
CA ILE A 88 2.10 10.52 13.19
C ILE A 88 0.78 11.29 13.30
N SER A 89 0.10 11.24 14.44
CA SER A 89 -1.11 12.04 14.65
C SER A 89 -0.81 13.55 14.67
N ALA A 90 0.29 13.97 15.29
CA ALA A 90 0.65 15.39 15.38
C ALA A 90 1.11 16.00 14.04
N LEU A 91 1.83 15.22 13.23
CA LEU A 91 2.44 15.68 11.98
C LEU A 91 1.70 15.20 10.73
N GLY A 92 0.76 14.26 10.86
CA GLY A 92 0.12 13.57 9.74
C GLY A 92 -0.71 14.44 8.82
N GLY A 93 -0.97 13.89 7.65
CA GLY A 93 -1.82 14.50 6.63
C GLY A 93 -3.31 14.13 6.76
N SER A 94 -3.69 13.24 7.67
CA SER A 94 -5.08 12.80 7.90
C SER A 94 -5.65 13.41 9.18
N LYS A 95 -6.96 13.70 9.16
CA LYS A 95 -7.68 14.25 10.33
C LYS A 95 -7.89 13.23 11.45
N VAL A 96 -8.01 11.96 11.12
CA VAL A 96 -8.56 10.95 12.04
C VAL A 96 -7.75 9.66 12.10
N GLN A 97 -6.61 9.59 11.38
CA GLN A 97 -5.78 8.39 11.36
C GLN A 97 -5.19 8.09 12.72
N ILE A 98 -5.23 6.81 13.09
CA ILE A 98 -4.54 6.26 14.25
C ILE A 98 -3.45 5.33 13.75
N ALA A 99 -2.21 5.61 14.12
CA ALA A 99 -1.04 4.80 13.77
C ALA A 99 -0.55 3.95 14.96
N GLY A 100 0.27 2.94 14.65
CA GLY A 100 0.89 2.08 15.63
C GLY A 100 1.37 0.76 14.99
N PRO A 101 1.73 -0.26 15.78
CA PRO A 101 2.12 -1.55 15.26
C PRO A 101 0.95 -2.20 14.52
N THR A 102 1.22 -2.85 13.39
CA THR A 102 0.22 -3.56 12.57
C THR A 102 0.64 -5.00 12.30
N ALA A 103 -0.35 -5.82 11.99
CA ALA A 103 -0.14 -7.24 11.72
C ALA A 103 0.71 -7.49 10.46
N ALA A 104 0.68 -6.56 9.51
CA ALA A 104 1.47 -6.66 8.29
C ALA A 104 2.99 -6.67 8.54
N PHE A 105 3.44 -6.02 9.59
CA PHE A 105 4.85 -6.02 9.95
C PHE A 105 5.30 -7.24 10.76
N ALA A 106 4.37 -8.00 11.34
CA ALA A 106 4.72 -9.04 12.31
C ALA A 106 5.74 -10.06 11.77
N SER A 107 5.51 -10.60 10.57
CA SER A 107 6.43 -11.56 9.96
C SER A 107 7.77 -10.95 9.54
N ILE A 108 7.74 -9.72 9.01
CA ILE A 108 8.95 -8.99 8.58
C ILE A 108 9.83 -8.69 9.79
N VAL A 109 9.24 -8.12 10.85
CA VAL A 109 9.94 -7.79 12.09
C VAL A 109 10.52 -9.05 12.72
N ALA A 110 9.74 -10.13 12.84
CA ALA A 110 10.23 -11.40 13.36
C ALA A 110 11.42 -11.94 12.55
N GLY A 111 11.38 -11.85 11.22
CA GLY A 111 12.49 -12.26 10.36
C GLY A 111 13.75 -11.40 10.55
N ILE A 112 13.62 -10.09 10.66
CA ILE A 112 14.75 -9.18 10.90
C ILE A 112 15.36 -9.42 12.27
N VAL A 113 14.52 -9.53 13.32
CA VAL A 113 14.98 -9.78 14.68
C VAL A 113 15.72 -11.10 14.80
N ALA A 114 15.22 -12.15 14.12
CA ALA A 114 15.88 -13.46 14.11
C ALA A 114 17.23 -13.45 13.41
N ARG A 115 17.41 -12.68 12.33
CA ARG A 115 18.67 -12.60 11.57
C ARG A 115 19.66 -11.57 12.11
N ASN A 116 19.17 -10.40 12.51
CA ASN A 116 20.01 -9.22 12.78
C ASN A 116 19.81 -8.64 14.19
N GLY A 117 18.97 -9.27 15.03
CA GLY A 117 18.66 -8.78 16.37
C GLY A 117 17.86 -7.48 16.39
N MET A 118 17.71 -6.93 17.60
CA MET A 118 16.97 -5.66 17.81
C MET A 118 17.71 -4.45 17.23
N ASP A 119 19.03 -4.42 17.27
CA ASP A 119 19.83 -3.35 16.67
C ASP A 119 19.64 -3.30 15.13
N GLY A 120 19.64 -4.48 14.49
CA GLY A 120 19.34 -4.58 13.05
C GLY A 120 17.94 -4.09 12.71
N LEU A 121 16.93 -4.42 13.52
CA LEU A 121 15.57 -3.91 13.35
C LEU A 121 15.51 -2.39 13.52
N ALA A 122 16.18 -1.84 14.53
CA ALA A 122 16.20 -0.40 14.77
C ALA A 122 16.85 0.34 13.59
N VAL A 123 17.99 -0.14 13.08
CA VAL A 123 18.65 0.43 11.90
C VAL A 123 17.74 0.35 10.68
N ALA A 124 17.12 -0.81 10.38
CA ALA A 124 16.18 -0.98 9.27
C ALA A 124 15.01 -0.01 9.36
N THR A 125 14.44 0.17 10.56
CA THR A 125 13.29 1.04 10.79
C THR A 125 13.66 2.53 10.65
N VAL A 126 14.84 2.95 11.13
CA VAL A 126 15.34 4.32 10.93
C VAL A 126 15.56 4.58 9.44
N MET A 127 16.20 3.66 8.72
CA MET A 127 16.40 3.78 7.28
C MET A 127 15.06 3.84 6.53
N ALA A 128 14.10 3.01 6.89
CA ALA A 128 12.74 3.06 6.34
C ALA A 128 12.06 4.41 6.62
N GLY A 129 12.23 4.95 7.83
CA GLY A 129 11.75 6.28 8.20
C GLY A 129 12.33 7.38 7.32
N ILE A 130 13.64 7.35 7.07
CA ILE A 130 14.32 8.30 6.16
C ILE A 130 13.76 8.16 4.73
N LEU A 131 13.59 6.93 4.22
CA LEU A 131 13.01 6.67 2.91
C LEU A 131 11.59 7.23 2.79
N LEU A 132 10.75 7.06 3.81
CA LEU A 132 9.39 7.61 3.85
C LEU A 132 9.38 9.15 3.82
N ILE A 133 10.29 9.80 4.58
CA ILE A 133 10.46 11.26 4.54
C ILE A 133 10.84 11.70 3.11
N LEU A 134 11.82 11.04 2.50
CA LEU A 134 12.23 11.33 1.13
C LEU A 134 11.08 11.15 0.14
N MET A 135 10.32 10.05 0.23
CA MET A 135 9.14 9.82 -0.61
C MET A 135 8.10 10.95 -0.46
N GLY A 136 7.85 11.41 0.77
CA GLY A 136 6.92 12.52 1.02
C GLY A 136 7.42 13.84 0.44
N VAL A 137 8.70 14.17 0.63
CA VAL A 137 9.34 15.39 0.11
C VAL A 137 9.40 15.38 -1.42
N LEU A 138 9.65 14.23 -2.04
CA LEU A 138 9.66 14.03 -3.49
C LEU A 138 8.25 13.93 -4.10
N ARG A 139 7.18 14.16 -3.31
CA ARG A 139 5.77 14.13 -3.75
C ARG A 139 5.30 12.77 -4.28
N MET A 140 5.88 11.69 -3.76
CA MET A 140 5.52 10.33 -4.17
C MET A 140 4.21 9.83 -3.54
N GLY A 141 3.56 10.58 -2.66
CA GLY A 141 2.29 10.19 -2.03
C GLY A 141 1.17 9.87 -3.02
N SER A 142 1.20 10.46 -4.22
CA SER A 142 0.23 10.14 -5.28
C SER A 142 0.52 8.81 -5.99
N MET A 143 1.68 8.17 -5.76
CA MET A 143 2.06 6.92 -6.43
C MET A 143 1.28 5.71 -5.92
N ILE A 144 0.67 5.80 -4.74
CA ILE A 144 -0.19 4.74 -4.18
C ILE A 144 -1.29 4.30 -5.16
N LYS A 145 -1.80 5.22 -5.97
CA LYS A 145 -2.83 4.94 -6.99
C LYS A 145 -2.37 3.98 -8.11
N PHE A 146 -1.05 3.78 -8.26
CA PHE A 146 -0.49 2.86 -9.24
C PHE A 146 -0.33 1.43 -8.70
N ILE A 147 -0.58 1.20 -7.41
CA ILE A 147 -0.54 -0.15 -6.84
C ILE A 147 -1.87 -0.83 -7.12
N PRO A 148 -1.88 -1.92 -7.92
CA PRO A 148 -3.11 -2.62 -8.24
C PRO A 148 -3.79 -3.20 -7.00
N TYR A 149 -5.12 -3.08 -6.95
CA TYR A 149 -5.94 -3.63 -5.88
C TYR A 149 -5.77 -5.14 -5.68
N THR A 150 -5.46 -5.87 -6.75
CA THR A 150 -5.17 -7.31 -6.70
C THR A 150 -3.93 -7.65 -5.89
N ILE A 151 -2.89 -6.80 -5.95
CA ILE A 151 -1.68 -6.98 -5.14
C ILE A 151 -2.01 -6.76 -3.67
N THR A 152 -2.68 -5.64 -3.33
CA THR A 152 -3.03 -5.35 -1.94
C THR A 152 -3.94 -6.42 -1.33
N THR A 153 -4.92 -6.92 -2.09
CA THR A 153 -5.81 -8.01 -1.65
C THR A 153 -5.06 -9.33 -1.51
N GLY A 154 -4.14 -9.64 -2.44
CA GLY A 154 -3.35 -10.87 -2.42
C GLY A 154 -2.42 -10.93 -1.21
N PHE A 155 -1.63 -9.87 -0.98
CA PHE A 155 -0.69 -9.87 0.15
C PHE A 155 -1.40 -9.80 1.51
N THR A 156 -2.50 -9.03 1.67
CA THR A 156 -3.21 -9.01 2.95
C THR A 156 -3.83 -10.36 3.30
N ALA A 157 -4.35 -11.09 2.31
CA ALA A 157 -4.81 -12.46 2.51
C ALA A 157 -3.65 -13.42 2.85
N GLY A 158 -2.49 -13.27 2.19
CA GLY A 158 -1.28 -14.03 2.49
C GLY A 158 -0.77 -13.78 3.91
N ILE A 159 -0.64 -12.52 4.33
CA ILE A 159 -0.26 -12.16 5.70
C ILE A 159 -1.25 -12.76 6.73
N ALA A 160 -2.55 -12.77 6.44
CA ALA A 160 -3.52 -13.39 7.34
C ALA A 160 -3.21 -14.88 7.57
N VAL A 161 -2.82 -15.61 6.53
CA VAL A 161 -2.40 -17.01 6.64
C VAL A 161 -1.11 -17.13 7.46
N THR A 162 -0.10 -16.30 7.20
CA THR A 162 1.17 -16.35 7.95
C THR A 162 0.98 -16.06 9.44
N ILE A 163 0.07 -15.13 9.80
CA ILE A 163 -0.30 -14.86 11.20
C ILE A 163 -0.96 -16.08 11.83
N VAL A 164 -1.95 -16.69 11.16
CA VAL A 164 -2.62 -17.88 11.69
C VAL A 164 -1.61 -19.00 11.94
N VAL A 165 -0.77 -19.31 10.96
CA VAL A 165 0.27 -20.35 11.09
C VAL A 165 1.24 -20.02 12.23
N GLY A 166 1.65 -18.75 12.35
CA GLY A 166 2.54 -18.29 13.41
C GLY A 166 1.96 -18.43 14.82
N GLN A 167 0.64 -18.44 14.98
CA GLN A 167 -0.04 -18.52 16.26
C GLN A 167 -0.51 -19.92 16.65
N LEU A 168 -0.34 -20.94 15.78
CA LEU A 168 -0.76 -22.32 16.09
C LEU A 168 -0.07 -22.86 17.35
N LYS A 169 1.24 -22.62 17.49
CA LYS A 169 2.01 -23.02 18.69
C LYS A 169 1.34 -22.58 19.98
N ASP A 170 1.05 -21.29 20.09
CA ASP A 170 0.53 -20.67 21.30
C ASP A 170 -0.94 -21.00 21.54
N PHE A 171 -1.74 -21.13 20.48
CA PHE A 171 -3.14 -21.52 20.57
C PHE A 171 -3.32 -22.94 21.10
N PHE A 172 -2.49 -23.87 20.59
CA PHE A 172 -2.51 -25.26 21.00
C PHE A 172 -1.63 -25.54 22.22
N GLY A 173 -0.91 -24.54 22.75
CA GLY A 173 -0.02 -24.67 23.89
C GLY A 173 1.11 -25.68 23.66
N MET A 174 1.63 -25.76 22.44
CA MET A 174 2.61 -26.76 22.01
C MET A 174 4.04 -26.33 22.35
N THR A 175 4.92 -27.31 22.44
CA THR A 175 6.36 -27.12 22.62
C THR A 175 7.05 -27.54 21.32
N TYR A 176 7.68 -26.59 20.63
CA TYR A 176 8.43 -26.84 19.40
C TYR A 176 9.87 -27.26 19.72
N GLY A 177 10.39 -28.23 19.02
CA GLY A 177 11.78 -28.67 19.13
C GLY A 177 12.77 -27.72 18.47
N ARG A 178 12.30 -26.93 17.48
CA ARG A 178 13.06 -25.91 16.77
C ARG A 178 12.35 -24.57 16.86
N SER A 179 13.04 -23.49 16.50
CA SER A 179 12.47 -22.14 16.40
C SER A 179 12.34 -21.75 14.91
N PRO A 180 11.30 -22.24 14.20
CA PRO A 180 11.13 -21.97 12.78
C PRO A 180 10.81 -20.49 12.53
N ILE A 181 11.36 -19.92 11.46
CA ILE A 181 11.16 -18.53 11.09
C ILE A 181 10.11 -18.44 9.97
N GLU A 182 10.27 -19.26 8.93
CA GLU A 182 9.41 -19.23 7.75
C GLU A 182 8.06 -19.91 7.99
N THR A 183 7.04 -19.50 7.24
CA THR A 183 5.66 -20.02 7.40
C THR A 183 5.57 -21.51 7.11
N VAL A 184 6.30 -21.98 6.10
CA VAL A 184 6.32 -23.41 5.73
C VAL A 184 6.98 -24.22 6.83
N GLU A 185 8.12 -23.77 7.36
CA GLU A 185 8.83 -24.43 8.48
C GLU A 185 7.96 -24.47 9.74
N LYS A 186 7.22 -23.39 10.03
CA LYS A 186 6.26 -23.34 11.16
C LYS A 186 5.15 -24.38 11.02
N MET A 187 4.65 -24.56 9.80
CA MET A 187 3.63 -25.58 9.54
C MET A 187 4.21 -27.00 9.65
N GLU A 188 5.43 -27.23 9.18
CA GLU A 188 6.12 -28.51 9.33
C GLU A 188 6.34 -28.85 10.81
N GLU A 189 6.88 -27.90 11.59
CA GLU A 189 7.12 -28.10 13.03
C GLU A 189 5.81 -28.29 13.80
N PHE A 190 4.73 -27.59 13.41
CA PHE A 190 3.40 -27.82 13.95
C PHE A 190 2.94 -29.27 13.77
N LEU A 191 3.13 -29.83 12.58
CA LEU A 191 2.74 -31.24 12.30
C LEU A 191 3.63 -32.23 13.07
N HIS A 192 4.89 -31.93 13.27
CA HIS A 192 5.81 -32.79 14.03
C HIS A 192 5.58 -32.76 15.54
N SER A 193 5.02 -31.68 16.06
CA SER A 193 4.83 -31.47 17.52
C SER A 193 3.40 -31.73 17.98
N LEU A 194 2.56 -32.39 17.18
CA LEU A 194 1.13 -32.67 17.51
C LEU A 194 0.93 -33.46 18.80
N ASP A 195 1.91 -34.23 19.21
CA ASP A 195 1.93 -35.01 20.47
C ASP A 195 2.07 -34.11 21.72
N THR A 196 2.52 -32.86 21.56
CA THR A 196 2.72 -31.91 22.66
C THR A 196 1.52 -30.99 22.92
N VAL A 197 0.37 -31.23 22.26
CA VAL A 197 -0.84 -30.40 22.39
C VAL A 197 -1.37 -30.37 23.82
N ASN A 198 -1.56 -29.16 24.35
CA ASN A 198 -2.17 -28.93 25.65
C ASN A 198 -3.67 -28.62 25.50
N LEU A 199 -4.53 -29.59 25.83
CA LEU A 199 -5.99 -29.45 25.71
C LEU A 199 -6.55 -28.29 26.57
N THR A 200 -5.90 -27.97 27.70
CA THR A 200 -6.31 -26.83 28.53
C THR A 200 -6.04 -25.50 27.82
N ALA A 201 -4.92 -25.39 27.13
CA ALA A 201 -4.60 -24.23 26.31
C ALA A 201 -5.62 -24.06 25.17
N VAL A 202 -5.97 -25.16 24.50
CA VAL A 202 -7.01 -25.16 23.44
C VAL A 202 -8.36 -24.71 23.99
N ALA A 203 -8.76 -25.20 25.17
CA ALA A 203 -10.03 -24.78 25.79
C ALA A 203 -10.05 -23.27 26.10
N VAL A 204 -8.95 -22.73 26.64
CA VAL A 204 -8.80 -21.29 26.92
C VAL A 204 -8.82 -20.48 25.60
N GLY A 205 -8.12 -20.94 24.57
CA GLY A 205 -8.11 -20.32 23.25
C GLY A 205 -9.49 -20.31 22.60
N CYS A 206 -10.21 -21.43 22.64
CA CYS A 206 -11.59 -21.54 22.14
C CYS A 206 -12.55 -20.62 22.92
N LEU A 207 -12.41 -20.53 24.24
CA LEU A 207 -13.18 -19.59 25.06
C LEU A 207 -12.92 -18.13 24.63
N ALA A 208 -11.65 -17.76 24.43
CA ALA A 208 -11.27 -16.43 23.97
C ALA A 208 -11.85 -16.11 22.59
N LEU A 209 -11.83 -17.07 21.65
CA LEU A 209 -12.48 -16.93 20.33
C LEU A 209 -13.99 -16.79 20.46
N ALA A 210 -14.62 -17.62 21.28
CA ALA A 210 -16.07 -17.56 21.50
C ALA A 210 -16.49 -16.18 22.04
N ILE A 211 -15.75 -15.65 23.02
CA ILE A 211 -15.98 -14.28 23.54
C ILE A 211 -15.86 -13.26 22.40
N GLN A 212 -14.82 -13.31 21.59
CA GLN A 212 -14.59 -12.35 20.52
C GLN A 212 -15.65 -12.39 19.41
N ILE A 213 -16.24 -13.56 19.14
CA ILE A 213 -17.30 -13.73 18.14
C ILE A 213 -18.68 -13.36 18.69
N ILE A 214 -18.96 -13.74 19.94
CA ILE A 214 -20.30 -13.62 20.53
C ILE A 214 -20.52 -12.27 21.18
N TRP A 215 -19.52 -11.74 21.93
CA TRP A 215 -19.63 -10.50 22.69
C TRP A 215 -20.08 -9.29 21.88
N PRO A 216 -19.56 -9.01 20.68
CA PRO A 216 -19.98 -7.84 19.88
C PRO A 216 -21.45 -7.83 19.48
N ARG A 217 -22.14 -8.99 19.54
CA ARG A 217 -23.58 -9.07 19.23
C ARG A 217 -24.45 -8.48 20.34
N PHE A 218 -23.95 -8.47 21.58
CA PHE A 218 -24.68 -7.99 22.75
C PHE A 218 -24.16 -6.65 23.23
N PHE A 219 -22.85 -6.45 23.22
CA PHE A 219 -22.19 -5.28 23.80
C PHE A 219 -21.19 -4.66 22.82
N GLN A 220 -21.66 -3.68 22.04
CA GLN A 220 -20.83 -3.03 21.02
C GLN A 220 -19.85 -1.97 21.58
N LYS A 221 -20.11 -1.46 22.80
CA LYS A 221 -19.29 -0.39 23.43
C LYS A 221 -18.02 -0.90 24.10
N ILE A 222 -18.00 -2.17 24.51
CA ILE A 222 -16.85 -2.76 25.21
C ILE A 222 -16.12 -3.68 24.24
N PRO A 223 -14.81 -3.45 24.01
CA PRO A 223 -14.02 -4.27 23.08
C PRO A 223 -13.99 -5.75 23.52
N ALA A 224 -14.34 -6.65 22.58
CA ALA A 224 -14.37 -8.08 22.85
C ALA A 224 -12.98 -8.66 23.23
N SER A 225 -11.91 -8.11 22.65
CA SER A 225 -10.52 -8.51 22.98
C SER A 225 -10.17 -8.19 24.43
N LEU A 226 -10.59 -7.05 24.96
CA LEU A 226 -10.39 -6.71 26.36
C LEU A 226 -11.12 -7.69 27.28
N VAL A 227 -12.40 -7.98 26.96
CA VAL A 227 -13.20 -8.95 27.74
C VAL A 227 -12.58 -10.34 27.70
N ALA A 228 -12.13 -10.78 26.53
CA ALA A 228 -11.44 -12.07 26.39
C ALA A 228 -10.19 -12.13 27.27
N VAL A 229 -9.36 -11.09 27.28
CA VAL A 229 -8.16 -10.99 28.12
C VAL A 229 -8.52 -11.08 29.61
N VAL A 230 -9.46 -10.26 30.09
CA VAL A 230 -9.83 -10.23 31.50
C VAL A 230 -10.44 -11.57 31.96
N VAL A 231 -11.37 -12.13 31.19
CA VAL A 231 -12.06 -13.38 31.54
C VAL A 231 -11.08 -14.56 31.53
N THR A 232 -10.22 -14.69 30.51
CA THR A 232 -9.28 -15.82 30.41
C THR A 232 -8.15 -15.71 31.45
N ALA A 233 -7.63 -14.48 31.71
CA ALA A 233 -6.65 -14.27 32.75
C ALA A 233 -7.21 -14.60 34.15
N ALA A 234 -8.43 -14.15 34.47
CA ALA A 234 -9.10 -14.49 35.72
C ALA A 234 -9.36 -15.99 35.86
N LEU A 235 -9.76 -16.68 34.79
CA LEU A 235 -10.02 -18.11 34.78
C LEU A 235 -8.72 -18.91 35.01
N VAL A 236 -7.65 -18.60 34.23
CA VAL A 236 -6.36 -19.31 34.33
C VAL A 236 -5.76 -19.12 35.71
N ARG A 237 -5.78 -17.89 36.22
CA ARG A 237 -5.25 -17.58 37.58
C ARG A 237 -6.10 -18.19 38.68
N GLY A 238 -7.44 -18.08 38.58
CA GLY A 238 -8.36 -18.57 39.61
C GLY A 238 -8.42 -20.08 39.75
N LEU A 239 -8.30 -20.80 38.62
CA LEU A 239 -8.33 -22.26 38.59
C LEU A 239 -6.93 -22.90 38.54
N HIS A 240 -5.85 -22.10 38.59
CA HIS A 240 -4.47 -22.56 38.46
C HIS A 240 -4.25 -23.50 37.26
N LEU A 241 -4.79 -23.10 36.11
CA LEU A 241 -4.70 -23.93 34.91
C LEU A 241 -3.25 -24.00 34.36
N PRO A 242 -2.78 -25.16 33.89
CA PRO A 242 -1.41 -25.31 33.36
C PRO A 242 -1.33 -24.74 31.91
N VAL A 243 -1.36 -23.44 31.80
CA VAL A 243 -1.31 -22.70 30.54
C VAL A 243 -0.29 -21.58 30.68
N ASN A 244 0.62 -21.48 29.72
CA ASN A 244 1.63 -20.43 29.69
C ASN A 244 0.97 -19.04 29.57
N THR A 245 1.42 -18.12 30.43
CA THR A 245 1.06 -16.71 30.39
C THR A 245 2.21 -15.89 29.80
N ILE A 246 1.97 -14.61 29.50
CA ILE A 246 3.03 -13.70 29.03
C ILE A 246 4.15 -13.64 30.07
N GLY A 247 3.81 -13.57 31.36
CA GLY A 247 4.79 -13.50 32.44
C GLY A 247 5.65 -14.76 32.64
N ASP A 248 5.20 -15.92 32.12
CA ASP A 248 6.00 -17.14 32.15
C ASP A 248 7.08 -17.16 31.04
N LEU A 249 6.86 -16.41 29.95
CA LEU A 249 7.74 -16.41 28.79
C LEU A 249 8.56 -15.11 28.64
N TYR A 250 8.05 -14.00 29.15
CA TYR A 250 8.65 -12.67 29.00
C TYR A 250 8.77 -11.94 30.34
N THR A 251 9.89 -11.25 30.54
CA THR A 251 10.03 -10.27 31.63
C THR A 251 9.35 -8.97 31.19
N ILE A 252 8.38 -8.52 31.98
CA ILE A 252 7.61 -7.30 31.62
C ILE A 252 8.22 -6.10 32.32
N SER A 253 8.60 -5.08 31.57
CA SER A 253 9.02 -3.79 32.08
C SER A 253 7.87 -2.78 32.07
N THR A 254 7.86 -1.90 33.08
CA THR A 254 6.98 -0.72 33.14
C THR A 254 7.72 0.56 32.78
N ASP A 255 8.97 0.44 32.34
CA ASP A 255 9.80 1.57 32.00
C ASP A 255 9.19 2.37 30.83
N LEU A 256 9.34 3.67 30.91
CA LEU A 256 8.94 4.55 29.81
C LEU A 256 9.90 4.40 28.62
N PRO A 257 9.42 4.62 27.40
CA PRO A 257 10.29 4.65 26.22
C PRO A 257 11.49 5.59 26.46
N HIS A 258 12.70 5.07 26.40
CA HIS A 258 13.93 5.85 26.53
C HIS A 258 14.71 5.85 25.23
N LEU A 259 15.47 6.92 25.02
CA LEU A 259 16.26 7.06 23.79
C LEU A 259 17.40 6.03 23.78
N THR A 260 17.37 5.16 22.80
CA THR A 260 18.39 4.14 22.54
C THR A 260 18.94 4.34 21.13
N ILE A 261 20.23 4.61 21.03
CA ILE A 261 20.87 4.75 19.73
C ILE A 261 21.40 3.37 19.32
N PRO A 262 20.89 2.78 18.20
CA PRO A 262 21.36 1.47 17.75
C PRO A 262 22.82 1.51 17.33
N ALA A 263 23.53 0.40 17.47
CA ALA A 263 24.87 0.26 16.95
C ALA A 263 24.85 0.17 15.43
N VAL A 264 25.34 1.21 14.76
CA VAL A 264 25.35 1.30 13.29
C VAL A 264 26.73 0.88 12.78
N SER A 265 26.79 -0.18 11.96
CA SER A 265 27.96 -0.55 11.20
C SER A 265 27.63 -0.60 9.70
N TYR A 266 28.65 -0.51 8.85
CA TYR A 266 28.45 -0.64 7.40
C TYR A 266 27.82 -1.99 7.04
N ASP A 267 28.28 -3.06 7.66
CA ASP A 267 27.78 -4.42 7.43
C ASP A 267 26.29 -4.55 7.83
N THR A 268 25.92 -3.96 8.99
CA THR A 268 24.52 -3.93 9.44
C THR A 268 23.64 -3.17 8.45
N VAL A 269 24.07 -1.99 8.01
CA VAL A 269 23.33 -1.17 7.04
C VAL A 269 23.14 -1.92 5.73
N ALA A 270 24.20 -2.54 5.20
CA ALA A 270 24.15 -3.31 3.95
C ALA A 270 23.21 -4.53 4.07
N ALA A 271 23.26 -5.23 5.21
CA ALA A 271 22.44 -6.41 5.45
C ALA A 271 20.95 -6.10 5.55
N VAL A 272 20.58 -4.97 6.18
CA VAL A 272 19.16 -4.63 6.43
C VAL A 272 18.57 -3.67 5.40
N LEU A 273 19.31 -3.23 4.38
CA LEU A 273 18.82 -2.30 3.36
C LEU A 273 17.59 -2.83 2.59
N PRO A 274 17.53 -4.10 2.16
CA PRO A 274 16.33 -4.65 1.53
C PRO A 274 15.12 -4.63 2.48
N ASP A 275 15.34 -4.97 3.74
CA ASP A 275 14.30 -4.96 4.77
C ASP A 275 13.79 -3.53 5.02
N ALA A 276 14.68 -2.53 5.07
CA ALA A 276 14.33 -1.12 5.20
C ALA A 276 13.46 -0.62 4.04
N CYS A 277 13.82 -0.98 2.80
CA CYS A 277 12.99 -0.66 1.63
C CYS A 277 11.59 -1.27 1.73
N THR A 278 11.51 -2.51 2.21
CA THR A 278 10.25 -3.22 2.39
C THR A 278 9.38 -2.56 3.44
N ILE A 279 9.94 -2.25 4.61
CA ILE A 279 9.23 -1.54 5.68
C ILE A 279 8.71 -0.19 5.15
N ALA A 280 9.54 0.56 4.42
CA ALA A 280 9.13 1.85 3.85
C ALA A 280 7.97 1.73 2.85
N ILE A 281 8.06 0.80 1.91
CA ILE A 281 7.01 0.58 0.91
C ILE A 281 5.71 0.12 1.57
N LEU A 282 5.80 -0.85 2.49
CA LEU A 282 4.62 -1.37 3.19
C LEU A 282 3.98 -0.32 4.09
N ALA A 283 4.79 0.46 4.84
CA ALA A 283 4.29 1.57 5.64
C ALA A 283 3.58 2.62 4.78
N ALA A 284 4.15 2.97 3.63
CA ALA A 284 3.53 3.91 2.69
C ALA A 284 2.17 3.38 2.19
N ILE A 285 2.13 2.12 1.73
CA ILE A 285 0.92 1.50 1.20
C ILE A 285 -0.18 1.44 2.27
N GLU A 286 0.10 0.88 3.43
CA GLU A 286 -0.90 0.70 4.49
C GLU A 286 -1.40 2.03 5.04
N SER A 287 -0.49 2.99 5.30
CA SER A 287 -0.87 4.29 5.82
C SER A 287 -1.75 5.07 4.84
N LEU A 288 -1.37 5.10 3.56
CA LEU A 288 -2.15 5.82 2.56
C LEU A 288 -3.49 5.12 2.26
N LEU A 289 -3.53 3.78 2.27
CA LEU A 289 -4.80 3.03 2.19
C LEU A 289 -5.70 3.33 3.40
N SER A 290 -5.14 3.38 4.61
CA SER A 290 -5.87 3.75 5.81
C SER A 290 -6.45 5.17 5.70
N CYS A 291 -5.68 6.12 5.15
CA CYS A 291 -6.16 7.48 4.89
C CYS A 291 -7.28 7.52 3.84
N VAL A 292 -7.17 6.76 2.74
CA VAL A 292 -8.21 6.70 1.72
C VAL A 292 -9.52 6.16 2.30
N VAL A 293 -9.46 5.07 3.06
CA VAL A 293 -10.65 4.51 3.75
C VAL A 293 -11.24 5.52 4.74
N ALA A 294 -10.38 6.23 5.48
CA ALA A 294 -10.83 7.27 6.40
C ALA A 294 -11.52 8.42 5.66
N ASP A 295 -10.96 8.88 4.55
CA ASP A 295 -11.53 9.94 3.71
C ASP A 295 -12.93 9.57 3.21
N GLU A 296 -13.11 8.32 2.74
CA GLU A 296 -14.43 7.83 2.32
C GLU A 296 -15.45 7.82 3.47
N MET A 297 -15.00 7.51 4.70
CA MET A 297 -15.88 7.47 5.88
C MET A 297 -16.31 8.86 6.36
N ILE A 298 -15.44 9.88 6.22
CA ILE A 298 -15.70 11.24 6.76
C ILE A 298 -15.97 12.30 5.68
N GLY A 299 -15.90 11.93 4.38
CA GLY A 299 -16.09 12.85 3.26
C GLY A 299 -14.99 13.92 3.15
N ALA A 300 -13.73 13.59 3.51
CA ALA A 300 -12.60 14.51 3.47
C ALA A 300 -11.52 14.05 2.47
N ARG A 301 -10.43 14.80 2.41
CA ARG A 301 -9.22 14.43 1.67
C ARG A 301 -7.99 14.62 2.55
N HIS A 302 -7.14 13.62 2.61
CA HIS A 302 -5.88 13.70 3.32
C HIS A 302 -4.76 14.28 2.44
N ASN A 303 -3.68 14.74 3.09
CA ASN A 303 -2.45 15.13 2.43
C ASN A 303 -1.48 13.94 2.42
N SER A 304 -1.45 13.19 1.30
CA SER A 304 -0.64 11.97 1.18
C SER A 304 0.86 12.21 1.38
N ASN A 305 1.41 13.36 0.94
CA ASN A 305 2.84 13.64 1.07
C ASN A 305 3.21 13.95 2.51
N MET A 306 2.40 14.75 3.20
CA MET A 306 2.61 15.04 4.62
C MET A 306 2.43 13.78 5.48
N GLU A 307 1.50 12.91 5.10
CA GLU A 307 1.32 11.62 5.77
C GLU A 307 2.58 10.76 5.68
N LEU A 308 3.20 10.63 4.50
CA LEU A 308 4.46 9.90 4.34
C LEU A 308 5.60 10.49 5.19
N VAL A 309 5.71 11.83 5.24
CA VAL A 309 6.71 12.49 6.11
C VAL A 309 6.44 12.16 7.57
N ALA A 310 5.19 12.23 8.03
CA ALA A 310 4.82 11.92 9.40
C ALA A 310 5.09 10.44 9.75
N GLN A 311 4.77 9.52 8.83
CA GLN A 311 5.09 8.10 8.98
C GLN A 311 6.59 7.88 9.09
N GLY A 312 7.40 8.60 8.30
CA GLY A 312 8.85 8.54 8.36
C GLY A 312 9.41 9.05 9.68
N VAL A 313 8.95 10.20 10.17
CA VAL A 313 9.34 10.76 11.47
C VAL A 313 8.90 9.83 12.62
N GLY A 314 7.67 9.32 12.57
CA GLY A 314 7.13 8.40 13.57
C GLY A 314 7.90 7.09 13.64
N ASN A 315 8.25 6.50 12.50
CA ASN A 315 9.05 5.27 12.44
C ASN A 315 10.48 5.46 12.95
N THR A 316 11.14 6.55 12.53
CA THR A 316 12.47 6.89 13.04
C THR A 316 12.46 7.06 14.56
N ALA A 317 11.49 7.80 15.09
CA ALA A 317 11.35 7.98 16.53
C ALA A 317 11.00 6.67 17.25
N SER A 318 10.07 5.85 16.71
CA SER A 318 9.74 4.55 17.27
C SER A 318 10.97 3.69 17.48
N ALA A 319 11.81 3.55 16.46
CA ALA A 319 13.05 2.77 16.53
C ALA A 319 14.02 3.31 17.58
N LEU A 320 14.19 4.63 17.64
CA LEU A 320 15.08 5.27 18.62
C LEU A 320 14.57 5.17 20.08
N PHE A 321 13.28 4.96 20.27
CA PHE A 321 12.66 4.77 21.57
C PHE A 321 12.32 3.30 21.88
N GLY A 322 13.00 2.36 21.22
CA GLY A 322 12.89 0.93 21.49
C GLY A 322 11.62 0.27 20.95
N GLY A 323 10.87 0.96 20.08
CA GLY A 323 9.69 0.42 19.43
C GLY A 323 10.01 -0.33 18.13
N ILE A 324 8.95 -0.85 17.50
CA ILE A 324 8.99 -1.54 16.20
C ILE A 324 8.39 -0.65 15.11
N PRO A 325 8.47 -1.05 13.82
CA PRO A 325 7.84 -0.30 12.73
C PRO A 325 6.34 -0.07 12.94
N ALA A 326 5.89 1.13 12.59
CA ALA A 326 4.51 1.59 12.68
C ALA A 326 3.93 1.97 11.32
N THR A 327 2.61 1.88 11.20
CA THR A 327 1.84 2.41 10.07
C THR A 327 0.45 2.83 10.51
N GLY A 328 -0.29 3.50 9.62
CA GLY A 328 -1.69 3.80 9.83
C GLY A 328 -2.54 2.53 9.92
N ALA A 329 -3.29 2.38 11.00
CA ALA A 329 -4.08 1.18 11.27
C ALA A 329 -5.54 1.39 10.87
N ILE A 330 -5.99 0.78 9.76
CA ILE A 330 -7.36 0.91 9.21
C ILE A 330 -8.43 0.64 10.29
N ALA A 331 -8.29 -0.46 11.03
CA ALA A 331 -9.28 -0.84 12.04
C ALA A 331 -9.35 0.14 13.22
N ARG A 332 -8.21 0.66 13.69
CA ARG A 332 -8.15 1.67 14.76
C ARG A 332 -8.68 3.01 14.26
N THR A 333 -8.34 3.40 13.03
CA THR A 333 -8.84 4.62 12.38
C THR A 333 -10.37 4.57 12.21
N ALA A 334 -10.91 3.45 11.74
CA ALA A 334 -12.35 3.24 11.66
C ALA A 334 -13.02 3.26 13.03
N ALA A 335 -12.38 2.69 14.07
CA ALA A 335 -12.88 2.77 15.44
C ALA A 335 -12.88 4.22 15.95
N ASN A 336 -11.84 5.00 15.67
CA ASN A 336 -11.78 6.43 16.00
C ASN A 336 -12.96 7.19 15.40
N ILE A 337 -13.19 7.04 14.11
CA ILE A 337 -14.30 7.70 13.40
C ILE A 337 -15.65 7.29 13.99
N LYS A 338 -15.90 6.00 14.19
CA LYS A 338 -17.16 5.47 14.74
C LYS A 338 -17.44 5.96 16.17
N ASN A 339 -16.40 6.23 16.95
CA ASN A 339 -16.54 6.77 18.32
C ASN A 339 -16.50 8.29 18.37
N GLY A 340 -16.55 8.96 17.20
CA GLY A 340 -16.75 10.41 17.09
C GLY A 340 -15.46 11.23 17.08
N GLY A 341 -14.29 10.62 16.87
CA GLY A 341 -13.04 11.35 16.65
C GLY A 341 -13.09 12.19 15.38
N VAL A 342 -12.72 13.46 15.48
CA VAL A 342 -12.87 14.45 14.40
C VAL A 342 -11.55 15.15 14.05
N SER A 343 -10.51 14.99 14.86
CA SER A 343 -9.21 15.63 14.63
C SER A 343 -8.03 14.74 15.05
N PRO A 344 -6.80 15.09 14.67
CA PRO A 344 -5.58 14.38 15.09
C PRO A 344 -5.37 14.33 16.61
N VAL A 345 -6.06 15.20 17.38
CA VAL A 345 -6.02 15.21 18.85
C VAL A 345 -6.49 13.88 19.43
N ALA A 346 -7.46 13.19 18.80
CA ALA A 346 -7.87 11.86 19.24
C ALA A 346 -6.70 10.85 19.27
N GLY A 347 -5.83 10.86 18.25
CA GLY A 347 -4.65 10.02 18.21
C GLY A 347 -3.57 10.43 19.24
N MET A 348 -3.43 11.72 19.52
CA MET A 348 -2.54 12.20 20.56
C MET A 348 -3.05 11.78 21.96
N VAL A 349 -4.35 11.87 22.19
CA VAL A 349 -5.00 11.37 23.43
C VAL A 349 -4.83 9.86 23.57
N HIS A 350 -5.05 9.11 22.48
CA HIS A 350 -4.80 7.66 22.43
C HIS A 350 -3.38 7.31 22.91
N ALA A 351 -2.36 8.00 22.39
CA ALA A 351 -0.97 7.79 22.80
C ALA A 351 -0.76 8.14 24.29
N GLY A 352 -1.30 9.27 24.76
CA GLY A 352 -1.23 9.67 26.17
C GLY A 352 -1.89 8.66 27.13
N VAL A 353 -3.06 8.11 26.75
CA VAL A 353 -3.71 7.05 27.54
C VAL A 353 -2.89 5.78 27.57
N LEU A 354 -2.22 5.40 26.47
CA LEU A 354 -1.33 4.23 26.46
C LEU A 354 -0.10 4.41 27.35
N VAL A 355 0.40 5.63 27.55
CA VAL A 355 1.43 5.90 28.58
C VAL A 355 0.90 5.56 29.97
N LEU A 356 -0.31 5.99 30.30
CA LEU A 356 -0.93 5.65 31.61
C LEU A 356 -1.11 4.13 31.76
N VAL A 357 -1.52 3.46 30.69
CA VAL A 357 -1.68 2.00 30.66
C VAL A 357 -0.33 1.30 30.86
N LEU A 358 0.73 1.76 30.20
CA LEU A 358 2.09 1.21 30.36
C LEU A 358 2.54 1.26 31.82
N VAL A 359 2.36 2.40 32.47
CA VAL A 359 2.82 2.60 33.84
C VAL A 359 1.94 1.85 34.87
N LEU A 360 0.62 1.84 34.68
CA LEU A 360 -0.32 1.35 35.69
C LEU A 360 -0.79 -0.08 35.45
N LEU A 361 -0.97 -0.50 34.20
CA LEU A 361 -1.63 -1.77 33.85
C LEU A 361 -0.66 -2.83 33.29
N MET A 362 0.54 -2.43 32.87
CA MET A 362 1.48 -3.38 32.25
C MET A 362 1.84 -4.58 33.15
N PRO A 363 2.01 -4.44 34.50
CA PRO A 363 2.23 -5.60 35.37
C PRO A 363 1.12 -6.67 35.25
N TYR A 364 -0.12 -6.26 34.99
CA TYR A 364 -1.24 -7.19 34.82
C TYR A 364 -1.23 -7.91 33.48
N ALA A 365 -0.49 -7.39 32.49
CA ALA A 365 -0.30 -8.06 31.21
C ALA A 365 0.44 -9.40 31.36
N ALA A 366 1.26 -9.56 32.43
CA ALA A 366 1.89 -10.83 32.79
C ALA A 366 0.88 -11.98 32.94
N LEU A 367 -0.34 -11.67 33.36
CA LEU A 367 -1.39 -12.67 33.64
C LEU A 367 -2.12 -13.15 32.37
N ILE A 368 -1.89 -12.54 31.22
CA ILE A 368 -2.61 -12.86 29.98
C ILE A 368 -2.11 -14.21 29.45
N PRO A 369 -3.02 -15.18 29.23
CA PRO A 369 -2.64 -16.48 28.67
C PRO A 369 -2.24 -16.37 27.19
N MET A 370 -1.19 -17.08 26.77
CA MET A 370 -0.74 -17.11 25.37
C MET A 370 -1.83 -17.57 24.38
N PRO A 371 -2.68 -18.59 24.70
CA PRO A 371 -3.81 -18.95 23.82
C PRO A 371 -4.82 -17.81 23.62
N CYS A 372 -4.99 -16.89 24.58
CA CYS A 372 -5.85 -15.72 24.40
C CYS A 372 -5.23 -14.73 23.39
N ILE A 373 -3.93 -14.52 23.44
CA ILE A 373 -3.20 -13.70 22.46
C ILE A 373 -3.33 -14.30 21.07
N ALA A 374 -3.12 -15.61 20.94
CA ALA A 374 -3.28 -16.32 19.67
C ALA A 374 -4.73 -16.19 19.12
N ALA A 375 -5.73 -16.30 19.98
CA ALA A 375 -7.14 -16.11 19.60
C ALA A 375 -7.42 -14.66 19.11
N ILE A 376 -6.83 -13.65 19.74
CA ILE A 376 -6.91 -12.25 19.28
C ILE A 376 -6.31 -12.11 17.89
N LEU A 377 -5.14 -12.70 17.66
CA LEU A 377 -4.46 -12.63 16.35
C LEU A 377 -5.19 -13.43 15.28
N PHE A 378 -5.86 -14.53 15.60
CA PHE A 378 -6.75 -15.22 14.66
C PHE A 378 -7.91 -14.34 14.20
N MET A 379 -8.52 -13.58 15.12
CA MET A 379 -9.58 -12.64 14.74
C MET A 379 -9.04 -11.46 13.91
N VAL A 380 -7.83 -11.00 14.21
CA VAL A 380 -7.15 -9.99 13.38
C VAL A 380 -6.89 -10.53 11.99
N ALA A 381 -6.33 -11.73 11.86
CA ALA A 381 -6.08 -12.40 10.60
C ALA A 381 -7.38 -12.60 9.80
N TYR A 382 -8.45 -13.06 10.44
CA TYR A 382 -9.76 -13.21 9.81
C TYR A 382 -10.27 -11.87 9.24
N ASN A 383 -10.22 -10.81 10.02
CA ASN A 383 -10.70 -9.48 9.61
C ASN A 383 -9.82 -8.88 8.50
N MET A 384 -8.50 -9.09 8.58
CA MET A 384 -7.54 -8.58 7.60
C MET A 384 -7.55 -9.36 6.29
N SER A 385 -7.85 -10.66 6.33
CA SER A 385 -7.80 -11.54 5.14
C SER A 385 -8.69 -11.05 4.01
N GLY A 386 -9.79 -10.34 4.32
CA GLY A 386 -10.77 -9.91 3.34
C GLY A 386 -11.27 -11.06 2.45
N TRP A 387 -11.37 -12.29 2.97
CA TRP A 387 -11.59 -13.53 2.22
C TRP A 387 -12.78 -13.46 1.25
N ARG A 388 -13.84 -12.70 1.62
CA ARG A 388 -15.01 -12.48 0.73
C ARG A 388 -14.63 -11.66 -0.49
N THR A 389 -13.81 -10.65 -0.30
CA THR A 389 -13.27 -9.81 -1.37
C THR A 389 -12.31 -10.59 -2.24
N PHE A 390 -11.41 -11.37 -1.62
CA PHE A 390 -10.49 -12.27 -2.31
C PHE A 390 -11.22 -13.23 -3.26
N LEU A 391 -12.25 -13.91 -2.77
CA LEU A 391 -13.09 -14.79 -3.59
C LEU A 391 -13.88 -14.05 -4.67
N ARG A 392 -14.35 -12.84 -4.38
CA ARG A 392 -15.04 -12.00 -5.37
C ARG A 392 -14.11 -11.63 -6.52
N VAL A 393 -12.87 -11.20 -6.21
CA VAL A 393 -11.87 -10.88 -7.23
C VAL A 393 -11.58 -12.10 -8.12
N ILE A 394 -11.39 -13.28 -7.55
CA ILE A 394 -11.19 -14.52 -8.33
C ILE A 394 -12.34 -14.78 -9.30
N ARG A 395 -13.58 -14.52 -8.88
CA ARG A 395 -14.78 -14.86 -9.68
C ARG A 395 -15.12 -13.78 -10.73
N GLN A 396 -14.80 -12.54 -10.48
CA GLN A 396 -15.28 -11.39 -11.27
C GLN A 396 -14.18 -10.69 -12.08
N SER A 397 -12.90 -10.91 -11.75
CA SER A 397 -11.80 -10.22 -12.43
C SER A 397 -11.31 -10.97 -13.68
N PRO A 398 -10.67 -10.26 -14.61
CA PRO A 398 -9.95 -10.88 -15.72
C PRO A 398 -8.91 -11.89 -15.25
N LYS A 399 -8.62 -12.89 -16.07
CA LYS A 399 -7.64 -13.96 -15.73
C LYS A 399 -6.26 -13.41 -15.36
N SER A 400 -5.82 -12.31 -15.99
CA SER A 400 -4.57 -11.64 -15.67
C SER A 400 -4.54 -11.10 -14.24
N ASP A 401 -5.63 -10.48 -13.80
CA ASP A 401 -5.74 -9.89 -12.46
C ASP A 401 -5.85 -10.99 -11.39
N THR A 402 -6.58 -12.07 -11.71
CA THR A 402 -6.63 -13.27 -10.86
C THR A 402 -5.25 -13.93 -10.74
N ALA A 403 -4.47 -13.99 -11.80
CA ALA A 403 -3.10 -14.51 -11.75
C ALA A 403 -2.22 -13.67 -10.81
N VAL A 404 -2.23 -12.33 -10.94
CA VAL A 404 -1.49 -11.42 -10.05
C VAL A 404 -1.89 -11.64 -8.59
N LEU A 405 -3.20 -11.72 -8.31
CA LEU A 405 -3.74 -11.97 -6.96
C LEU A 405 -3.19 -13.28 -6.36
N LEU A 406 -3.31 -14.38 -7.10
CA LEU A 406 -2.89 -15.70 -6.63
C LEU A 406 -1.38 -15.81 -6.48
N PHE A 407 -0.60 -15.26 -7.42
CA PHE A 407 0.86 -15.23 -7.31
C PHE A 407 1.31 -14.40 -6.10
N THR A 408 0.74 -13.21 -5.91
CA THR A 408 1.07 -12.38 -4.75
C THR A 408 0.71 -13.07 -3.44
N PHE A 409 -0.47 -13.70 -3.36
CA PHE A 409 -0.89 -14.49 -2.21
C PHE A 409 0.09 -15.63 -1.91
N PHE A 410 0.38 -16.46 -2.92
CA PHE A 410 1.25 -17.62 -2.77
C PHE A 410 2.66 -17.21 -2.35
N LEU A 411 3.24 -16.21 -3.01
CA LEU A 411 4.58 -15.72 -2.68
C LEU A 411 4.66 -15.14 -1.27
N THR A 412 3.59 -14.47 -0.80
CA THR A 412 3.53 -13.94 0.59
C THR A 412 3.53 -15.07 1.62
N VAL A 413 2.89 -16.20 1.33
CA VAL A 413 2.79 -17.34 2.26
C VAL A 413 4.06 -18.18 2.27
N VAL A 414 4.67 -18.41 1.10
CA VAL A 414 5.76 -19.39 0.93
C VAL A 414 7.15 -18.76 1.11
N PHE A 415 7.33 -17.53 0.62
CA PHE A 415 8.62 -16.84 0.68
C PHE A 415 8.56 -15.72 1.72
N ASP A 416 8.54 -14.49 1.24
CA ASP A 416 8.38 -13.32 2.08
C ASP A 416 7.59 -12.21 1.35
N LEU A 417 7.20 -11.19 2.10
CA LEU A 417 6.42 -10.09 1.57
C LEU A 417 7.20 -9.23 0.56
N VAL A 418 8.54 -9.14 0.69
CA VAL A 418 9.39 -8.35 -0.21
C VAL A 418 9.32 -8.94 -1.61
N VAL A 419 9.57 -10.25 -1.68
CA VAL A 419 9.50 -11.02 -2.93
C VAL A 419 8.09 -10.94 -3.51
N ALA A 420 7.05 -11.11 -2.67
CA ALA A 420 5.67 -11.06 -3.11
C ALA A 420 5.28 -9.72 -3.75
N ILE A 421 5.64 -8.60 -3.11
CA ILE A 421 5.33 -7.25 -3.64
C ILE A 421 6.17 -6.98 -4.90
N GLY A 422 7.47 -7.26 -4.87
CA GLY A 422 8.36 -7.02 -6.02
C GLY A 422 7.94 -7.80 -7.27
N VAL A 423 7.74 -9.11 -7.13
CA VAL A 423 7.32 -9.99 -8.23
C VAL A 423 5.87 -9.67 -8.64
N GLY A 424 4.96 -9.47 -7.67
CA GLY A 424 3.57 -9.12 -7.94
C GLY A 424 3.42 -7.83 -8.73
N LEU A 425 4.16 -6.78 -8.35
CA LEU A 425 4.16 -5.49 -9.06
C LEU A 425 4.76 -5.63 -10.46
N THR A 426 5.88 -6.33 -10.59
CA THR A 426 6.51 -6.58 -11.90
C THR A 426 5.55 -7.34 -12.82
N LEU A 427 4.92 -8.41 -12.33
CA LEU A 427 3.94 -9.17 -13.09
C LEU A 427 2.72 -8.32 -13.48
N ALA A 428 2.22 -7.50 -12.56
CA ALA A 428 1.10 -6.59 -12.85
C ALA A 428 1.46 -5.57 -13.93
N CYS A 429 2.66 -4.99 -13.88
CA CYS A 429 3.16 -4.07 -14.91
C CYS A 429 3.28 -4.76 -16.27
N LEU A 430 3.85 -5.97 -16.33
CA LEU A 430 3.98 -6.74 -17.57
C LEU A 430 2.62 -7.08 -18.19
N LEU A 431 1.67 -7.54 -17.36
CA LEU A 431 0.32 -7.86 -17.82
C LEU A 431 -0.47 -6.61 -18.24
N PHE A 432 -0.24 -5.47 -17.57
CA PHE A 432 -0.81 -4.18 -17.99
C PHE A 432 -0.24 -3.74 -19.34
N MET A 433 1.08 -3.83 -19.54
CA MET A 433 1.72 -3.50 -20.83
C MET A 433 1.18 -4.38 -21.95
N LYS A 434 1.06 -5.70 -21.71
CA LYS A 434 0.44 -6.62 -22.68
C LYS A 434 -0.99 -6.20 -23.00
N ARG A 435 -1.81 -5.92 -21.99
CA ARG A 435 -3.21 -5.47 -22.20
C ARG A 435 -3.29 -4.18 -23.01
N MET A 436 -2.39 -3.21 -22.73
CA MET A 436 -2.33 -1.96 -23.51
C MET A 436 -1.93 -2.20 -24.97
N ALA A 437 -1.01 -3.13 -25.22
CA ALA A 437 -0.66 -3.53 -26.58
C ALA A 437 -1.82 -4.23 -27.30
N ASP A 438 -2.58 -5.09 -26.59
CA ASP A 438 -3.71 -5.82 -27.17
C ASP A 438 -4.87 -4.90 -27.55
N VAL A 439 -5.09 -3.80 -26.82
CA VAL A 439 -6.15 -2.80 -27.09
C VAL A 439 -5.87 -1.98 -28.35
N ALA A 440 -4.61 -1.81 -28.74
CA ALA A 440 -4.30 -1.16 -30.02
C ALA A 440 -4.73 -2.06 -31.19
N VAL A 441 -5.59 -1.56 -32.04
CA VAL A 441 -6.12 -2.28 -33.21
C VAL A 441 -5.96 -1.39 -34.44
N VAL A 442 -5.59 -2.01 -35.55
CA VAL A 442 -5.53 -1.35 -36.87
C VAL A 442 -6.60 -1.96 -37.75
N HIS A 443 -7.47 -1.14 -38.28
CA HIS A 443 -8.52 -1.54 -39.17
C HIS A 443 -8.30 -0.88 -40.55
N GLU A 444 -8.37 -1.69 -41.59
CA GLU A 444 -8.51 -1.19 -42.95
C GLU A 444 -9.98 -0.75 -43.16
N TRP A 445 -10.17 0.43 -43.70
CA TRP A 445 -11.47 0.87 -44.12
C TRP A 445 -11.81 0.17 -45.43
N GLU A 446 -12.49 -0.94 -45.35
CA GLU A 446 -13.23 -1.46 -46.48
C GLU A 446 -14.42 -0.54 -46.76
N TYR A 447 -14.89 -0.55 -48.01
CA TYR A 447 -16.04 0.19 -48.46
C TYR A 447 -17.29 -0.26 -47.69
N VAL A 448 -17.52 0.29 -46.51
CA VAL A 448 -18.59 -0.17 -45.64
C VAL A 448 -19.60 0.95 -45.44
N GLU A 449 -20.85 0.59 -45.70
CA GLU A 449 -22.05 1.40 -45.50
C GLU A 449 -22.20 1.92 -44.04
N ASP A 450 -21.37 1.45 -43.08
CA ASP A 450 -21.49 1.71 -41.64
C ASP A 450 -20.57 2.79 -41.05
N THR A 451 -19.64 3.40 -41.81
CA THR A 451 -18.78 4.48 -41.32
C THR A 451 -19.33 5.84 -41.67
N GLN A 452 -20.08 6.42 -40.75
CA GLN A 452 -20.49 7.82 -40.80
C GLN A 452 -19.32 8.74 -40.43
N ASP A 453 -19.14 9.84 -41.17
CA ASP A 453 -18.26 10.92 -40.76
C ASP A 453 -18.80 11.64 -39.50
N ASP A 454 -18.06 12.63 -38.98
CA ASP A 454 -18.51 13.45 -37.84
C ASP A 454 -19.84 14.22 -38.13
N GLN A 455 -20.34 14.18 -39.39
CA GLN A 455 -21.62 14.77 -39.86
C GLN A 455 -22.64 13.72 -40.31
N GLY A 456 -22.38 12.41 -40.11
CA GLY A 456 -23.30 11.34 -40.47
C GLY A 456 -23.35 11.00 -41.95
N ARG A 457 -22.34 11.34 -42.75
CA ARG A 457 -22.28 11.08 -44.19
C ARG A 457 -21.29 9.96 -44.49
N PHE A 458 -21.71 9.04 -45.38
CA PHE A 458 -20.81 8.02 -45.93
C PHE A 458 -19.94 8.63 -47.04
N LYS A 459 -18.61 8.47 -46.94
CA LYS A 459 -17.68 8.96 -47.95
C LYS A 459 -17.03 7.78 -48.67
N PRO A 460 -17.17 7.72 -50.01
CA PRO A 460 -16.49 6.71 -50.79
C PRO A 460 -14.97 6.95 -50.75
N VAL A 461 -14.21 5.90 -50.41
CA VAL A 461 -12.75 5.90 -50.55
C VAL A 461 -12.41 5.70 -52.03
N PRO A 462 -11.63 6.59 -52.69
CA PRO A 462 -11.22 6.41 -54.06
C PRO A 462 -10.47 5.09 -54.30
N ALA A 463 -10.63 4.47 -55.43
CA ALA A 463 -10.06 3.15 -55.74
C ALA A 463 -8.52 3.08 -55.58
N HIS A 464 -7.81 4.20 -55.80
CA HIS A 464 -6.34 4.31 -55.66
C HIS A 464 -5.87 4.64 -54.24
N VAL A 465 -6.78 4.78 -53.26
CA VAL A 465 -6.47 5.14 -51.87
C VAL A 465 -6.69 3.93 -50.94
N MET A 466 -5.80 3.75 -49.96
CA MET A 466 -6.00 2.87 -48.81
C MET A 466 -6.18 3.74 -47.58
N VAL A 467 -7.11 3.40 -46.72
CA VAL A 467 -7.29 4.08 -45.43
C VAL A 467 -7.17 3.07 -44.29
N TYR A 468 -6.21 3.29 -43.43
CA TYR A 468 -6.09 2.52 -42.19
C TYR A 468 -6.40 3.43 -40.99
N GLU A 469 -7.22 2.95 -40.06
CA GLU A 469 -7.49 3.60 -38.81
C GLU A 469 -6.78 2.86 -37.67
N ILE A 470 -5.98 3.61 -36.91
CA ILE A 470 -5.32 3.11 -35.71
C ILE A 470 -6.12 3.53 -34.49
N ASN A 471 -6.59 2.57 -33.72
CA ASN A 471 -7.31 2.77 -32.48
C ASN A 471 -6.48 2.32 -31.28
N GLY A 472 -6.30 3.18 -30.28
CA GLY A 472 -5.58 2.90 -29.04
C GLY A 472 -4.17 3.46 -29.01
N PRO A 473 -3.48 3.31 -27.86
CA PRO A 473 -2.14 3.84 -27.67
C PRO A 473 -1.10 3.03 -28.46
N MET A 474 -0.20 3.74 -29.12
CA MET A 474 0.89 3.17 -29.92
C MET A 474 2.18 3.16 -29.11
N PHE A 475 2.40 2.07 -28.38
CA PHE A 475 3.63 1.78 -27.64
C PHE A 475 4.38 0.59 -28.26
N PHE A 476 5.58 0.30 -27.72
CA PHE A 476 6.47 -0.76 -28.24
C PHE A 476 5.76 -2.10 -28.54
N GLY A 477 4.81 -2.53 -27.68
CA GLY A 477 4.05 -3.78 -27.91
C GLY A 477 3.00 -3.69 -29.02
N ALA A 478 2.64 -2.49 -29.50
CA ALA A 478 1.70 -2.27 -30.60
C ALA A 478 2.41 -1.91 -31.94
N ALA A 479 3.72 -1.71 -31.92
CA ALA A 479 4.48 -1.30 -33.09
C ALA A 479 4.45 -2.32 -34.24
N GLU A 480 4.28 -3.62 -33.93
CA GLU A 480 4.15 -4.69 -34.93
C GLU A 480 2.78 -4.70 -35.63
N LYS A 481 1.78 -3.99 -35.10
CA LYS A 481 0.44 -3.87 -35.69
C LYS A 481 0.34 -2.80 -36.78
N ILE A 482 1.40 -2.03 -36.98
CA ILE A 482 1.47 -1.05 -38.07
C ILE A 482 1.34 -1.82 -39.41
N PRO A 483 0.42 -1.41 -40.31
CA PRO A 483 0.16 -2.16 -41.53
C PRO A 483 1.40 -2.19 -42.42
N HIS A 484 1.58 -3.30 -43.12
CA HIS A 484 2.51 -3.40 -44.25
C HIS A 484 1.79 -3.12 -45.55
N ILE A 485 2.48 -2.56 -46.53
CA ILE A 485 1.90 -2.24 -47.82
C ILE A 485 1.81 -3.53 -48.63
N HIS A 486 0.58 -3.90 -49.00
CA HIS A 486 0.38 -4.89 -50.05
C HIS A 486 0.44 -4.22 -51.40
N THR A 487 1.41 -4.58 -52.24
CA THR A 487 1.61 -4.05 -53.59
C THR A 487 0.39 -4.31 -54.47
N GLY A 488 -0.33 -3.26 -54.82
CA GLY A 488 -1.48 -3.26 -55.72
C GLY A 488 -1.57 -1.93 -56.49
N GLU A 489 -2.68 -1.64 -57.10
CA GLU A 489 -2.93 -0.39 -57.85
C GLU A 489 -3.08 0.87 -56.97
N LYS A 490 -2.81 0.73 -55.64
CA LYS A 490 -2.97 1.80 -54.66
C LYS A 490 -1.78 2.77 -54.69
N ARG A 491 -2.05 4.06 -54.74
CA ARG A 491 -1.03 5.14 -54.84
C ARG A 491 -0.93 5.98 -53.57
N VAL A 492 -1.97 5.99 -52.73
CA VAL A 492 -2.02 6.80 -51.52
C VAL A 492 -2.43 5.93 -50.31
N LEU A 493 -1.70 6.06 -49.23
CA LEU A 493 -2.03 5.47 -47.93
C LEU A 493 -2.40 6.59 -46.95
N ILE A 494 -3.65 6.60 -46.49
CA ILE A 494 -4.10 7.50 -45.41
C ILE A 494 -4.05 6.75 -44.08
N LEU A 495 -3.32 7.28 -43.12
CA LEU A 495 -3.26 6.74 -41.75
C LEU A 495 -4.03 7.65 -40.81
N ARG A 496 -5.22 7.19 -40.37
CA ARG A 496 -6.09 7.92 -39.46
C ARG A 496 -5.68 7.65 -38.04
N MET A 497 -5.31 8.73 -37.29
CA MET A 497 -4.78 8.64 -35.92
C MET A 497 -5.65 9.35 -34.87
N ARG A 498 -6.94 9.59 -35.18
CA ARG A 498 -7.88 10.26 -34.24
C ARG A 498 -7.96 9.58 -32.88
N SER A 499 -7.94 8.25 -32.86
CA SER A 499 -8.06 7.44 -31.67
C SER A 499 -6.71 7.04 -31.05
N VAL A 500 -5.61 7.65 -31.49
CA VAL A 500 -4.27 7.42 -30.94
C VAL A 500 -3.95 8.49 -29.89
N PRO A 501 -4.09 8.21 -28.58
CA PRO A 501 -3.86 9.19 -27.52
C PRO A 501 -2.37 9.42 -27.25
N ALA A 502 -1.53 8.41 -27.51
CA ALA A 502 -0.09 8.45 -27.21
C ALA A 502 0.72 7.61 -28.20
N LEU A 503 1.93 8.08 -28.48
CA LEU A 503 2.93 7.46 -29.35
C LEU A 503 4.29 7.47 -28.65
N ASP A 504 4.98 6.34 -28.62
CA ASP A 504 6.36 6.25 -28.15
C ASP A 504 7.36 6.19 -29.33
N ILE A 505 8.66 6.19 -28.98
CA ILE A 505 9.73 6.18 -29.99
C ILE A 505 9.77 4.88 -30.79
N THR A 506 9.38 3.74 -30.19
CA THR A 506 9.38 2.44 -30.88
C THR A 506 8.29 2.39 -31.95
N ALA A 507 7.08 2.85 -31.61
CA ALA A 507 5.99 2.95 -32.57
C ALA A 507 6.28 4.03 -33.65
N LEU A 508 6.93 5.14 -33.29
CA LEU A 508 7.39 6.14 -34.26
C LEU A 508 8.38 5.52 -35.28
N ASN A 509 9.32 4.72 -34.82
CA ASN A 509 10.24 4.00 -35.71
C ASN A 509 9.50 2.99 -36.61
N GLY A 510 8.40 2.41 -36.12
CA GLY A 510 7.50 1.61 -36.94
C GLY A 510 6.84 2.43 -38.06
N LEU A 511 6.31 3.63 -37.72
CA LEU A 511 5.77 4.56 -38.70
C LEU A 511 6.82 5.04 -39.72
N ARG A 512 8.06 5.25 -39.27
CA ARG A 512 9.16 5.61 -40.20
C ARG A 512 9.49 4.48 -41.16
N ARG A 513 9.49 3.23 -40.72
CA ARG A 513 9.63 2.06 -41.62
C ARG A 513 8.51 1.96 -42.61
N LEU A 514 7.27 2.17 -42.19
CA LEU A 514 6.12 2.22 -43.08
C LEU A 514 6.27 3.32 -44.14
N TRP A 515 6.72 4.52 -43.75
CA TRP A 515 6.99 5.62 -44.65
C TRP A 515 8.08 5.30 -45.67
N GLU A 516 9.18 4.67 -45.24
CA GLU A 516 10.26 4.19 -46.14
C GLU A 516 9.75 3.11 -47.10
N GLU A 517 8.84 2.24 -46.66
CA GLU A 517 8.20 1.22 -47.46
C GLU A 517 7.27 1.89 -48.49
N CYS A 518 6.46 2.88 -48.07
CA CYS A 518 5.66 3.71 -48.96
C CYS A 518 6.50 4.34 -50.09
N ARG A 519 7.62 4.97 -49.74
CA ARG A 519 8.56 5.58 -50.69
C ARG A 519 9.12 4.57 -51.70
N ARG A 520 9.49 3.39 -51.26
CA ARG A 520 10.03 2.33 -52.13
C ARG A 520 8.99 1.84 -53.17
N HIS A 521 7.71 1.83 -52.78
CA HIS A 521 6.61 1.41 -53.61
C HIS A 521 5.90 2.57 -54.32
N GLN A 522 6.44 3.79 -54.27
CA GLN A 522 5.85 5.01 -54.86
C GLN A 522 4.44 5.30 -54.36
N VAL A 523 4.14 4.92 -53.12
CA VAL A 523 2.90 5.22 -52.38
C VAL A 523 3.11 6.48 -51.54
N GLN A 524 2.19 7.43 -51.59
CA GLN A 524 2.22 8.63 -50.77
C GLN A 524 1.55 8.34 -49.42
N LEU A 525 2.24 8.70 -48.32
CA LEU A 525 1.72 8.56 -46.96
C LEU A 525 1.10 9.88 -46.50
N VAL A 526 -0.17 9.85 -46.10
CA VAL A 526 -0.92 11.00 -45.59
C VAL A 526 -1.43 10.67 -44.18
N PHE A 527 -1.25 11.57 -43.24
CA PHE A 527 -1.76 11.43 -41.88
C PHE A 527 -3.04 12.24 -41.71
N SER A 528 -4.05 11.63 -41.08
CA SER A 528 -5.32 12.26 -40.76
C SER A 528 -5.54 12.33 -39.25
N HIS A 529 -5.88 13.51 -38.75
CA HIS A 529 -6.26 13.77 -37.35
C HIS A 529 -5.25 13.23 -36.33
N VAL A 530 -4.00 13.72 -36.38
CA VAL A 530 -2.98 13.36 -35.42
C VAL A 530 -3.17 14.18 -34.15
N ASN A 531 -3.35 13.51 -32.97
CA ASN A 531 -3.53 14.15 -31.69
C ASN A 531 -2.27 14.88 -31.20
N GLN A 532 -2.42 15.75 -30.20
CA GLN A 532 -1.37 16.66 -29.73
C GLN A 532 -0.09 15.94 -29.28
N GLN A 533 -0.19 14.84 -28.50
CA GLN A 533 0.98 14.11 -28.00
C GLN A 533 1.72 13.38 -29.14
N PRO A 534 1.08 12.55 -30.00
CA PRO A 534 1.74 11.97 -31.18
C PRO A 534 2.37 13.03 -32.10
N MET A 535 1.67 14.12 -32.37
CA MET A 535 2.18 15.23 -33.18
C MET A 535 3.46 15.86 -32.59
N SER A 536 3.47 16.06 -31.28
CA SER A 536 4.66 16.57 -30.56
C SER A 536 5.87 15.65 -30.72
N VAL A 537 5.65 14.32 -30.63
CA VAL A 537 6.72 13.31 -30.80
C VAL A 537 7.23 13.31 -32.26
N MET A 538 6.33 13.35 -33.25
CA MET A 538 6.69 13.39 -34.67
C MET A 538 7.48 14.64 -35.01
N LYS A 539 7.08 15.82 -34.51
CA LYS A 539 7.82 17.08 -34.72
C LYS A 539 9.18 17.08 -34.05
N LYS A 540 9.25 16.63 -32.79
CA LYS A 540 10.51 16.57 -32.04
C LYS A 540 11.55 15.64 -32.66
N SER A 541 11.09 14.57 -33.34
CA SER A 541 11.95 13.57 -33.99
C SER A 541 12.34 13.95 -35.42
N GLY A 542 11.83 15.04 -35.98
CA GLY A 542 12.01 15.42 -37.39
C GLY A 542 11.14 14.64 -38.38
N PHE A 543 10.39 13.63 -37.94
CA PHE A 543 9.55 12.78 -38.81
C PHE A 543 8.42 13.59 -39.50
N TYR A 544 7.92 14.62 -38.83
CA TYR A 544 6.94 15.55 -39.43
C TYR A 544 7.49 16.25 -40.67
N ASP A 545 8.75 16.69 -40.65
CA ASP A 545 9.42 17.37 -41.76
C ASP A 545 9.85 16.39 -42.87
N GLU A 546 10.25 15.16 -42.48
CA GLU A 546 10.60 14.08 -43.42
C GLU A 546 9.40 13.67 -44.32
N VAL A 547 8.20 13.60 -43.75
CA VAL A 547 6.95 13.24 -44.46
C VAL A 547 6.39 14.42 -45.26
N GLY A 548 6.66 15.64 -44.79
CA GLY A 548 6.15 16.90 -45.34
C GLY A 548 4.87 17.36 -44.64
N ALA A 549 4.87 18.66 -44.26
CA ALA A 549 3.77 19.25 -43.51
C ALA A 549 2.42 19.19 -44.20
N GLU A 550 2.43 19.24 -45.55
CA GLU A 550 1.26 19.15 -46.42
C GLU A 550 0.54 17.81 -46.35
N ASN A 551 1.22 16.76 -45.85
CA ASN A 551 0.66 15.41 -45.71
C ASN A 551 0.05 15.16 -44.32
N PHE A 552 0.06 16.15 -43.41
CA PHE A 552 -0.63 16.09 -42.14
C PHE A 552 -1.92 16.90 -42.19
N ARG A 553 -3.04 16.22 -42.21
CA ARG A 553 -4.37 16.85 -42.41
C ARG A 553 -5.21 16.80 -41.11
N PRO A 554 -6.03 17.85 -40.85
CA PRO A 554 -6.77 17.98 -39.59
C PRO A 554 -7.89 16.93 -39.42
N ASN A 555 -8.43 16.42 -40.53
CA ASN A 555 -9.52 15.44 -40.54
C ASN A 555 -9.43 14.54 -41.78
N ILE A 556 -10.31 13.54 -41.84
CA ILE A 556 -10.32 12.56 -42.95
C ILE A 556 -10.70 13.19 -44.28
N ASP A 557 -11.56 14.23 -44.27
CA ASP A 557 -12.03 14.91 -45.48
C ASP A 557 -10.87 15.62 -46.18
N ALA A 558 -10.12 16.43 -45.42
CA ALA A 558 -8.94 17.09 -45.93
C ALA A 558 -7.84 16.09 -46.37
N ALA A 559 -7.77 14.91 -45.74
CA ALA A 559 -6.84 13.86 -46.15
C ALA A 559 -7.26 13.19 -47.45
N LEU A 560 -8.57 12.97 -47.68
CA LEU A 560 -9.11 12.46 -48.96
C LEU A 560 -8.99 13.48 -50.09
N GLU A 561 -9.22 14.78 -49.83
CA GLU A 561 -8.94 15.86 -50.77
C GLU A 561 -7.46 15.85 -51.19
N ARG A 562 -6.54 15.77 -50.21
CA ARG A 562 -5.11 15.66 -50.51
C ARG A 562 -4.79 14.44 -51.35
N ALA A 563 -5.42 13.29 -51.08
CA ALA A 563 -5.21 12.06 -51.84
C ALA A 563 -5.70 12.16 -53.29
N GLN A 564 -6.65 13.05 -53.61
CA GLN A 564 -7.10 13.32 -54.99
C GLN A 564 -6.12 14.21 -55.76
N GLU A 565 -5.30 15.02 -55.07
CA GLU A 565 -4.26 15.86 -55.67
C GLU A 565 -3.00 15.06 -56.04
N LEU A 566 -2.81 13.88 -55.46
CA LEU A 566 -1.64 13.00 -55.59
C LEU A 566 -1.87 11.88 -56.61
#